data_3c871ff0d2236018e5ded920ed3b47d7
#
_entry.id   3c871ff0d2236018e5ded920ed3b47d7
#
_cell.length_a   1.000
_cell.length_b   1.000
_cell.length_c   1.000
_cell.angle_alpha   90.00
_cell.angle_beta   90.00
_cell.angle_gamma   90.00
#
_symmetry.space_group_name_H-M   'P 1'
#
loop_
_entity.id
_entity.type
_entity.pdbx_description
1 polymer ?
#
loop_
_entity_poly.entity_id
_entity_poly.type
_entity_poly.pdbx_seq_one_letter_code
_entity_poly.pdbx_strand_id
1 'polypeptide(L)'
;SISGYNIFVGVISICAGWNFRMKENKTQKKIQISIRAKILVGMVVCTLIVANLSGWFLMNRAKTMLLEQCKQNAGSSAKIAAQRIDGDLLEQLQAGDEGSADYEEILSQLQEFLCGDEIKYIYTMRMNGDTLEFIVDADTEEGAAIGEAYEIYDEIAEAFDGNVTVDSEMTSDEWGDFYSAFAPVYNSAGDIVGIVGVDCSVTEIRLQQSALIRKFMFIELAGLAIAVVLSLVISGVLSRSVSAIAGKMSELAQKEGDLTQKITVRSSDEVGNIAGSLNVFLENLREIIKKISECEYKLAGNSEHVNNIVTASTDAVSKVNATMSVMEDNVLEMSEMVHKIAEDAKNNDERMTSV
;
A
#
# COMPACT_ATOMS: atom_id res chain seq x y z
N SER A 1 3.20 4.25 -24.70
CA SER A 1 2.92 4.85 -23.36
C SER A 1 1.45 4.84 -22.93
N ILE A 2 0.52 4.22 -23.69
CA ILE A 2 -0.92 4.16 -23.33
C ILE A 2 -1.26 2.93 -22.48
N SER A 3 -0.40 1.91 -22.45
CA SER A 3 -0.64 0.65 -21.71
C SER A 3 -0.56 0.78 -20.19
N GLY A 4 0.29 1.66 -19.65
CA GLY A 4 0.45 1.84 -18.18
C GLY A 4 -0.71 2.57 -17.51
N TYR A 5 -1.38 3.48 -18.23
CA TYR A 5 -2.50 4.26 -17.70
C TYR A 5 -3.76 3.40 -17.49
N ASN A 6 -3.99 2.43 -18.38
CA ASN A 6 -5.15 1.54 -18.30
C ASN A 6 -5.07 0.53 -17.12
N ILE A 7 -3.86 0.11 -16.74
CA ILE A 7 -3.66 -0.76 -15.57
C ILE A 7 -3.89 0.03 -14.28
N PHE A 8 -3.45 1.29 -14.20
CA PHE A 8 -3.61 2.17 -13.05
C PHE A 8 -5.10 2.50 -12.78
N VAL A 9 -5.87 2.80 -13.83
CA VAL A 9 -7.31 3.03 -13.74
C VAL A 9 -8.05 1.76 -13.34
N GLY A 10 -7.64 0.58 -13.81
CA GLY A 10 -8.21 -0.71 -13.43
C GLY A 10 -8.02 -1.05 -11.94
N VAL A 11 -6.82 -0.81 -11.39
CA VAL A 11 -6.50 -1.08 -9.98
C VAL A 11 -7.23 -0.09 -9.05
N ILE A 12 -7.32 1.20 -9.41
CA ILE A 12 -8.08 2.19 -8.64
C ILE A 12 -9.57 1.89 -8.69
N SER A 13 -10.13 1.43 -9.82
CA SER A 13 -11.53 0.98 -9.92
C SER A 13 -11.82 -0.22 -9.03
N ILE A 14 -10.90 -1.15 -8.88
CA ILE A 14 -11.05 -2.31 -7.98
C ILE A 14 -11.02 -1.85 -6.52
N CYS A 15 -10.16 -0.90 -6.14
CA CYS A 15 -10.12 -0.34 -4.78
C CYS A 15 -11.30 0.61 -4.49
N ALA A 16 -11.75 1.41 -5.46
CA ALA A 16 -12.88 2.33 -5.34
C ALA A 16 -14.24 1.62 -5.44
N GLY A 17 -14.35 0.51 -6.17
CA GLY A 17 -15.57 -0.30 -6.32
C GLY A 17 -16.07 -0.95 -5.02
N TRP A 18 -15.32 -0.82 -3.94
CA TRP A 18 -15.70 -1.35 -2.62
C TRP A 18 -16.74 -0.51 -1.89
N ASN A 19 -17.09 0.69 -2.38
CA ASN A 19 -18.09 1.58 -1.76
C ASN A 19 -19.24 1.98 -2.70
N PHE A 20 -19.36 1.42 -3.90
CA PHE A 20 -20.47 1.75 -4.78
C PHE A 20 -21.69 0.87 -4.47
N ARG A 21 -22.67 1.50 -3.83
CA ARG A 21 -23.99 0.99 -3.51
C ARG A 21 -24.79 0.86 -4.80
N MET A 22 -24.85 -0.33 -5.39
CA MET A 22 -25.90 -0.63 -6.36
C MET A 22 -27.09 -1.25 -5.63
N LYS A 23 -28.19 -0.53 -5.65
CA LYS A 23 -29.53 -1.03 -5.35
C LYS A 23 -29.93 -1.99 -6.46
N GLU A 24 -30.43 -3.11 -6.09
CA GLU A 24 -31.44 -3.99 -6.65
C GLU A 24 -31.03 -5.45 -6.87
N ASN A 25 -31.77 -6.25 -6.13
CA ASN A 25 -32.37 -7.55 -6.38
C ASN A 25 -31.55 -8.85 -6.26
N LYS A 26 -32.03 -9.62 -5.26
CA LYS A 26 -32.08 -11.08 -5.11
C LYS A 26 -30.76 -11.85 -4.96
N THR A 27 -30.58 -12.36 -3.72
CA THR A 27 -29.75 -13.54 -3.35
C THR A 27 -28.32 -13.53 -3.87
N GLN A 28 -27.56 -12.48 -3.55
CA GLN A 28 -26.11 -12.60 -3.56
C GLN A 28 -25.64 -13.05 -2.16
N LYS A 29 -25.16 -14.28 -2.07
CA LYS A 29 -24.30 -14.74 -0.98
C LYS A 29 -23.18 -13.73 -0.83
N LYS A 30 -23.24 -12.85 0.19
CA LYS A 30 -22.14 -11.93 0.52
C LYS A 30 -20.88 -12.79 0.70
N ILE A 31 -19.95 -12.72 -0.23
CA ILE A 31 -18.65 -13.36 -0.08
C ILE A 31 -17.97 -12.68 1.10
N GLN A 32 -17.98 -13.32 2.26
CA GLN A 32 -17.26 -12.83 3.44
C GLN A 32 -15.78 -13.13 3.25
N ILE A 33 -15.07 -12.15 2.67
CA ILE A 33 -13.61 -12.23 2.56
C ILE A 33 -13.03 -12.14 3.96
N SER A 34 -12.24 -13.14 4.35
CA SER A 34 -11.60 -13.19 5.66
C SER A 34 -10.67 -11.98 5.87
N ILE A 35 -10.47 -11.58 7.13
CA ILE A 35 -9.52 -10.51 7.47
C ILE A 35 -8.12 -10.83 6.93
N ARG A 36 -7.72 -12.10 6.95
CA ARG A 36 -6.45 -12.55 6.35
C ARG A 36 -6.33 -12.18 4.90
N ALA A 37 -7.34 -12.52 4.09
CA ALA A 37 -7.32 -12.21 2.67
C ALA A 37 -7.33 -10.70 2.38
N LYS A 38 -8.05 -9.91 3.18
CA LYS A 38 -8.06 -8.44 3.04
C LYS A 38 -6.69 -7.82 3.30
N ILE A 39 -6.02 -8.23 4.38
CA ILE A 39 -4.67 -7.75 4.72
C ILE A 39 -3.66 -8.18 3.65
N LEU A 40 -3.70 -9.45 3.24
CA LEU A 40 -2.81 -9.98 2.22
C LEU A 40 -2.95 -9.22 0.90
N VAL A 41 -4.17 -9.09 0.40
CA VAL A 41 -4.45 -8.36 -0.86
C VAL A 41 -4.02 -6.89 -0.73
N GLY A 42 -4.35 -6.22 0.39
CA GLY A 42 -3.96 -4.83 0.60
C GLY A 42 -2.44 -4.63 0.59
N MET A 43 -1.68 -5.48 1.28
CA MET A 43 -0.22 -5.41 1.32
C MET A 43 0.41 -5.70 -0.04
N VAL A 44 -0.05 -6.74 -0.74
CA VAL A 44 0.44 -7.09 -2.09
C VAL A 44 0.16 -5.97 -3.09
N VAL A 45 -1.06 -5.42 -3.09
CA VAL A 45 -1.42 -4.29 -3.96
C VAL A 45 -0.55 -3.06 -3.67
N CYS A 46 -0.36 -2.73 -2.38
CA CYS A 46 0.48 -1.60 -1.99
C CYS A 46 1.93 -1.78 -2.46
N THR A 47 2.49 -2.98 -2.29
CA THR A 47 3.85 -3.31 -2.76
C THR A 47 3.95 -3.20 -4.27
N LEU A 48 2.97 -3.72 -5.02
CA LEU A 48 2.95 -3.61 -6.48
C LEU A 48 2.88 -2.16 -6.96
N ILE A 49 2.09 -1.31 -6.31
CA ILE A 49 2.00 0.11 -6.66
C ILE A 49 3.35 0.80 -6.44
N VAL A 50 3.97 0.62 -5.27
CA VAL A 50 5.26 1.23 -4.94
C VAL A 50 6.36 0.72 -5.89
N ALA A 51 6.41 -0.58 -6.15
CA ALA A 51 7.38 -1.18 -7.05
C ALA A 51 7.24 -0.65 -8.49
N ASN A 52 6.02 -0.59 -9.02
CA ASN A 52 5.79 -0.05 -10.37
C ASN A 52 6.12 1.45 -10.48
N LEU A 53 5.79 2.26 -9.48
CA LEU A 53 6.12 3.69 -9.49
C LEU A 53 7.64 3.91 -9.40
N SER A 54 8.32 3.21 -8.51
CA SER A 54 9.78 3.30 -8.37
C SER A 54 10.50 2.78 -9.61
N GLY A 55 10.02 1.68 -10.19
CA GLY A 55 10.56 1.11 -11.42
C GLY A 55 10.42 2.04 -12.61
N TRP A 56 9.25 2.63 -12.81
CA TRP A 56 9.02 3.60 -13.85
C TRP A 56 9.95 4.82 -13.71
N PHE A 57 10.04 5.37 -12.50
CA PHE A 57 10.92 6.52 -12.22
C PHE A 57 12.39 6.19 -12.49
N LEU A 58 12.87 5.05 -11.96
CA LEU A 58 14.27 4.62 -12.12
C LEU A 58 14.61 4.35 -13.59
N MET A 59 13.69 3.73 -14.34
CA MET A 59 13.88 3.42 -15.75
C MET A 59 13.99 4.67 -16.61
N ASN A 60 13.09 5.64 -16.38
CA ASN A 60 13.17 6.92 -17.08
C ASN A 60 14.49 7.64 -16.77
N ARG A 61 14.92 7.62 -15.51
CA ARG A 61 16.17 8.24 -15.09
C ARG A 61 17.39 7.56 -15.72
N ALA A 62 17.40 6.22 -15.71
CA ALA A 62 18.47 5.45 -16.34
C ALA A 62 18.56 5.69 -17.84
N LYS A 63 17.43 5.75 -18.54
CA LYS A 63 17.40 6.08 -19.98
C LYS A 63 18.02 7.44 -20.26
N THR A 64 17.61 8.48 -19.53
CA THR A 64 18.16 9.84 -19.72
C THR A 64 19.66 9.86 -19.41
N MET A 65 20.10 9.21 -18.30
CA MET A 65 21.50 9.20 -17.94
C MET A 65 22.40 8.48 -18.97
N LEU A 66 21.95 7.34 -19.51
CA LEU A 66 22.70 6.61 -20.54
C LEU A 66 22.83 7.45 -21.82
N LEU A 67 21.77 8.14 -22.21
CA LEU A 67 21.78 9.00 -23.36
C LEU A 67 22.73 10.19 -23.18
N GLU A 68 22.63 10.90 -22.06
CA GLU A 68 23.52 12.02 -21.75
C GLU A 68 25.00 11.59 -21.66
N GLN A 69 25.26 10.42 -21.07
CA GLN A 69 26.62 9.86 -21.02
C GLN A 69 27.16 9.57 -22.40
N CYS A 70 26.34 8.97 -23.28
CA CYS A 70 26.73 8.70 -24.67
C CYS A 70 27.05 10.00 -25.43
N LYS A 71 26.18 11.01 -25.33
CA LYS A 71 26.41 12.33 -25.93
C LYS A 71 27.69 12.98 -25.41
N GLN A 72 27.94 12.93 -24.11
CA GLN A 72 29.15 13.48 -23.51
C GLN A 72 30.42 12.73 -23.96
N ASN A 73 30.33 11.40 -24.06
CA ASN A 73 31.46 10.58 -24.54
C ASN A 73 31.76 10.89 -26.03
N ALA A 74 30.72 10.96 -26.87
CA ALA A 74 30.87 11.33 -28.29
C ALA A 74 31.52 12.71 -28.44
N GLY A 75 31.00 13.74 -27.75
CA GLY A 75 31.55 15.09 -27.81
C GLY A 75 33.00 15.20 -27.32
N SER A 76 33.31 14.47 -26.23
CA SER A 76 34.66 14.40 -25.68
C SER A 76 35.62 13.69 -26.63
N SER A 77 35.20 12.58 -27.23
CA SER A 77 35.97 11.83 -28.22
C SER A 77 36.20 12.61 -29.50
N ALA A 78 35.18 13.26 -30.03
CA ALA A 78 35.33 14.14 -31.19
C ALA A 78 36.34 15.24 -30.91
N LYS A 79 36.26 15.91 -29.77
CA LYS A 79 37.20 16.95 -29.38
C LYS A 79 38.64 16.42 -29.26
N ILE A 80 38.86 15.27 -28.60
CA ILE A 80 40.19 14.69 -28.41
C ILE A 80 40.73 14.22 -29.75
N ALA A 81 39.94 13.55 -30.58
CA ALA A 81 40.36 13.11 -31.91
C ALA A 81 40.74 14.30 -32.78
N ALA A 82 39.91 15.35 -32.84
CA ALA A 82 40.19 16.57 -33.61
C ALA A 82 41.52 17.25 -33.19
N GLN A 83 41.91 17.16 -31.87
CA GLN A 83 43.14 17.71 -31.38
C GLN A 83 44.40 16.84 -31.70
N ARG A 84 44.17 15.54 -32.01
CA ARG A 84 45.27 14.60 -32.34
C ARG A 84 45.59 14.57 -33.82
N ILE A 85 44.58 14.78 -34.66
CA ILE A 85 44.76 14.76 -36.12
C ILE A 85 45.60 15.94 -36.52
N ASP A 86 46.62 15.67 -37.37
CA ASP A 86 47.40 16.70 -38.05
C ASP A 86 46.54 17.32 -39.19
N GLY A 87 46.04 18.56 -38.95
CA GLY A 87 45.22 19.26 -39.93
C GLY A 87 45.95 19.61 -41.22
N ASP A 88 47.27 19.77 -41.18
CA ASP A 88 48.06 20.03 -42.41
C ASP A 88 48.10 18.79 -43.30
N LEU A 89 48.10 17.58 -42.73
CA LEU A 89 47.95 16.31 -43.48
C LEU A 89 46.53 16.14 -43.99
N LEU A 90 45.54 16.37 -43.13
CA LEU A 90 44.13 16.24 -43.50
C LEU A 90 43.73 17.14 -44.69
N GLU A 91 44.23 18.37 -44.71
CA GLU A 91 43.97 19.35 -45.78
C GLU A 91 44.48 18.90 -47.15
N GLN A 92 45.59 18.12 -47.19
CA GLN A 92 46.22 17.66 -48.40
C GLN A 92 45.60 16.44 -49.05
N LEU A 93 44.81 15.63 -48.28
CA LEU A 93 44.19 14.40 -48.78
C LEU A 93 43.16 14.70 -49.86
N GLN A 94 43.21 13.93 -50.95
CA GLN A 94 42.29 14.04 -52.11
C GLN A 94 41.78 12.66 -52.51
N ALA A 95 40.70 12.63 -53.27
CA ALA A 95 40.14 11.39 -53.80
C ALA A 95 41.21 10.60 -54.57
N GLY A 96 41.43 9.36 -54.17
CA GLY A 96 42.47 8.48 -54.68
C GLY A 96 43.73 8.35 -53.79
N ASP A 97 43.78 9.08 -52.65
CA ASP A 97 44.82 8.96 -51.65
C ASP A 97 44.55 7.89 -50.58
N GLU A 98 43.45 7.14 -50.75
CA GLU A 98 43.11 6.01 -49.86
C GLU A 98 44.29 5.02 -49.83
N GLY A 99 44.80 4.69 -48.65
CA GLY A 99 45.94 3.84 -48.45
C GLY A 99 47.32 4.54 -48.64
N SER A 100 47.35 5.87 -48.81
CA SER A 100 48.60 6.65 -48.70
C SER A 100 49.09 6.64 -47.23
N ALA A 101 50.39 6.97 -47.02
CA ALA A 101 50.96 7.03 -45.69
C ALA A 101 50.23 8.05 -44.80
N ASP A 102 49.85 9.19 -45.34
CA ASP A 102 49.18 10.27 -44.63
C ASP A 102 47.74 9.88 -44.29
N TYR A 103 47.03 9.18 -45.20
CA TYR A 103 45.70 8.61 -44.93
C TYR A 103 45.74 7.56 -43.81
N GLU A 104 46.68 6.60 -43.90
CA GLU A 104 46.84 5.53 -42.91
C GLU A 104 47.20 6.06 -41.51
N GLU A 105 47.98 7.15 -41.45
CA GLU A 105 48.29 7.81 -40.19
C GLU A 105 47.07 8.35 -39.51
N ILE A 106 46.19 9.10 -40.23
CA ILE A 106 44.94 9.63 -39.69
C ILE A 106 43.94 8.49 -39.38
N LEU A 107 43.85 7.49 -40.26
CA LEU A 107 42.98 6.33 -40.09
C LEU A 107 43.35 5.58 -38.76
N SER A 108 44.64 5.33 -38.54
CA SER A 108 45.08 4.63 -37.30
C SER A 108 44.79 5.43 -36.04
N GLN A 109 44.89 6.75 -36.07
CA GLN A 109 44.53 7.65 -34.98
C GLN A 109 43.02 7.60 -34.65
N LEU A 110 42.19 7.59 -35.70
CA LEU A 110 40.73 7.48 -35.54
C LEU A 110 40.31 6.10 -34.99
N GLN A 111 40.92 5.02 -35.47
CA GLN A 111 40.63 3.65 -35.02
C GLN A 111 40.91 3.40 -33.53
N GLU A 112 41.83 4.16 -32.93
CA GLU A 112 42.07 4.08 -31.47
C GLU A 112 40.83 4.42 -30.65
N PHE A 113 39.89 5.23 -31.17
CA PHE A 113 38.67 5.61 -30.49
C PHE A 113 37.55 4.55 -30.59
N LEU A 114 37.68 3.61 -31.54
CA LEU A 114 36.73 2.52 -31.72
C LEU A 114 36.91 1.36 -30.70
N CYS A 115 37.82 1.53 -29.74
CA CYS A 115 38.14 0.49 -28.74
C CYS A 115 37.05 0.20 -27.71
N GLY A 116 35.84 0.80 -27.84
CA GLY A 116 34.68 0.59 -26.95
C GLY A 116 33.39 0.40 -27.71
N ASP A 117 32.42 -0.23 -27.07
CA ASP A 117 31.10 -0.53 -27.66
C ASP A 117 30.21 0.72 -27.81
N GLU A 118 30.65 1.90 -27.31
CA GLU A 118 29.83 3.11 -27.24
C GLU A 118 29.90 3.93 -28.53
N ILE A 119 31.12 4.03 -29.12
CA ILE A 119 31.36 4.72 -30.37
C ILE A 119 31.25 3.73 -31.53
N LYS A 120 30.33 3.96 -32.43
CA LYS A 120 30.09 3.08 -33.58
C LYS A 120 30.92 3.51 -34.80
N TYR A 121 30.91 4.80 -35.09
CA TYR A 121 31.67 5.37 -36.20
C TYR A 121 32.46 6.59 -35.73
N ILE A 122 33.59 6.82 -36.41
CA ILE A 122 34.42 8.02 -36.28
C ILE A 122 35.05 8.31 -37.64
N TYR A 123 34.89 9.53 -38.07
CA TYR A 123 35.31 9.96 -39.41
C TYR A 123 35.71 11.41 -39.40
N THR A 124 36.31 11.85 -40.52
CA THR A 124 36.61 13.26 -40.78
C THR A 124 35.88 13.74 -42.04
N MET A 125 35.43 15.01 -42.02
CA MET A 125 34.76 15.66 -43.12
C MET A 125 35.34 17.04 -43.38
N ARG A 126 35.21 17.56 -44.60
CA ARG A 126 35.53 18.94 -44.93
C ARG A 126 34.51 19.56 -45.87
N MET A 127 34.51 20.88 -45.93
CA MET A 127 33.76 21.61 -46.94
C MET A 127 34.55 21.70 -48.24
N ASN A 128 33.92 21.29 -49.36
CA ASN A 128 34.42 21.48 -50.70
C ASN A 128 33.41 22.36 -51.47
N GLY A 129 33.63 23.69 -51.42
CA GLY A 129 32.64 24.66 -51.85
C GLY A 129 31.41 24.63 -50.94
N ASP A 130 30.25 24.34 -51.51
CA ASP A 130 28.98 24.22 -50.76
C ASP A 130 28.63 22.77 -50.38
N THR A 131 29.55 21.80 -50.63
CA THR A 131 29.32 20.36 -50.38
C THR A 131 30.18 19.91 -49.21
N LEU A 132 29.58 19.20 -48.26
CA LEU A 132 30.29 18.48 -47.21
C LEU A 132 30.71 17.12 -47.77
N GLU A 133 31.98 16.75 -47.61
CA GLU A 133 32.51 15.48 -48.07
C GLU A 133 33.33 14.75 -46.99
N PHE A 134 33.28 13.42 -47.00
CA PHE A 134 34.14 12.59 -46.18
C PHE A 134 35.58 12.67 -46.63
N ILE A 135 36.54 12.55 -45.67
CA ILE A 135 37.98 12.47 -45.96
C ILE A 135 38.54 11.15 -45.52
N VAL A 136 38.43 10.81 -44.20
CA VAL A 136 38.87 9.54 -43.63
C VAL A 136 37.75 9.00 -42.80
N ASP A 137 37.35 7.77 -43.08
CA ASP A 137 36.41 7.02 -42.30
C ASP A 137 37.10 5.83 -41.65
N ALA A 138 36.91 5.65 -40.33
CA ALA A 138 37.55 4.56 -39.57
C ALA A 138 36.86 3.22 -39.78
N ASP A 139 35.67 3.16 -40.38
CA ASP A 139 35.05 1.91 -40.78
C ASP A 139 35.74 1.34 -42.03
N THR A 140 36.37 0.18 -41.85
CA THR A 140 37.15 -0.48 -42.92
C THR A 140 36.33 -1.42 -43.78
N GLU A 141 35.06 -1.71 -43.42
CA GLU A 141 34.21 -2.65 -44.14
C GLU A 141 33.22 -1.91 -45.04
N GLU A 142 32.55 -0.86 -44.55
CA GLU A 142 31.51 -0.09 -45.23
C GLU A 142 31.73 1.44 -45.13
N GLY A 143 32.98 1.88 -44.87
CA GLY A 143 33.32 3.30 -44.71
C GLY A 143 33.15 4.11 -45.95
N ALA A 144 32.83 5.39 -45.78
CA ALA A 144 32.69 6.35 -46.89
C ALA A 144 34.02 6.62 -47.61
N ALA A 145 33.98 6.74 -48.93
CA ALA A 145 35.14 7.06 -49.72
C ALA A 145 35.47 8.57 -49.63
N ILE A 146 36.75 8.93 -49.88
CA ILE A 146 37.14 10.36 -49.96
C ILE A 146 36.33 11.06 -51.04
N GLY A 147 35.68 12.16 -50.66
CA GLY A 147 34.84 12.97 -51.60
C GLY A 147 33.38 12.52 -51.66
N GLU A 148 32.99 11.49 -50.89
CA GLU A 148 31.58 11.13 -50.74
C GLU A 148 30.83 12.24 -50.02
N ALA A 149 29.68 12.65 -50.60
CA ALA A 149 28.94 13.80 -50.09
C ALA A 149 28.00 13.44 -48.95
N TYR A 150 27.88 14.33 -47.99
CA TYR A 150 26.96 14.21 -46.88
C TYR A 150 26.09 15.46 -46.71
N GLU A 151 24.93 15.33 -46.07
CA GLU A 151 24.01 16.45 -45.85
C GLU A 151 24.49 17.34 -44.69
N ILE A 152 24.42 18.66 -44.90
CA ILE A 152 24.80 19.65 -43.87
C ILE A 152 23.55 19.99 -43.04
N TYR A 153 23.68 19.89 -41.73
CA TYR A 153 22.67 20.37 -40.80
C TYR A 153 23.30 21.25 -39.69
N ASP A 154 22.46 21.84 -38.83
CA ASP A 154 22.87 22.95 -37.95
C ASP A 154 24.07 22.63 -37.08
N GLU A 155 24.14 21.43 -36.46
CA GLU A 155 25.24 21.03 -35.60
C GLU A 155 26.56 20.87 -36.34
N ILE A 156 26.51 20.42 -37.60
CA ILE A 156 27.71 20.36 -38.47
C ILE A 156 28.15 21.76 -38.83
N ALA A 157 27.24 22.65 -39.21
CA ALA A 157 27.59 24.02 -39.55
C ALA A 157 28.22 24.75 -38.35
N GLU A 158 27.68 24.61 -37.17
CA GLU A 158 28.28 25.17 -35.94
C GLU A 158 29.66 24.61 -35.62
N ALA A 159 29.97 23.36 -36.03
CA ALA A 159 31.31 22.80 -35.84
C ALA A 159 32.35 23.51 -36.75
N PHE A 160 31.96 23.89 -37.97
CA PHE A 160 32.82 24.72 -38.86
C PHE A 160 32.95 26.17 -38.37
N ASP A 161 32.06 26.64 -37.47
CA ASP A 161 32.21 27.92 -36.75
C ASP A 161 33.19 27.83 -35.54
N GLY A 162 33.80 26.66 -35.30
CA GLY A 162 34.81 26.45 -34.28
C GLY A 162 34.28 25.91 -32.98
N ASN A 163 33.03 25.47 -32.92
CA ASN A 163 32.41 24.90 -31.74
C ASN A 163 32.54 23.36 -31.72
N VAL A 164 32.51 22.78 -30.55
CA VAL A 164 32.24 21.33 -30.41
C VAL A 164 30.75 21.17 -30.21
N THR A 165 30.12 20.46 -31.13
CA THR A 165 28.66 20.27 -31.13
C THR A 165 28.29 18.83 -30.86
N VAL A 166 27.06 18.62 -30.40
CA VAL A 166 26.49 17.29 -30.19
C VAL A 166 25.01 17.36 -30.57
N ASP A 167 24.55 16.38 -31.32
CA ASP A 167 23.17 16.33 -31.78
C ASP A 167 22.17 16.50 -30.64
N SER A 168 21.26 17.44 -30.83
CA SER A 168 20.15 17.64 -29.89
C SER A 168 19.12 16.53 -30.04
N GLU A 169 18.82 16.10 -31.25
CA GLU A 169 17.89 15.03 -31.60
C GLU A 169 18.64 13.85 -32.25
N MET A 170 17.96 12.72 -32.36
CA MET A 170 18.50 11.52 -32.97
C MET A 170 18.52 11.70 -34.50
N THR A 171 19.67 11.50 -35.10
CA THR A 171 19.82 11.45 -36.58
C THR A 171 19.60 10.00 -37.02
N SER A 172 18.87 9.83 -38.13
CA SER A 172 18.64 8.52 -38.75
C SER A 172 19.03 8.65 -40.23
N ASP A 173 20.00 7.85 -40.63
CA ASP A 173 20.48 7.77 -42.00
C ASP A 173 20.58 6.33 -42.51
N GLU A 174 21.28 6.08 -43.62
CA GLU A 174 21.43 4.74 -44.17
C GLU A 174 22.32 3.81 -43.34
N TRP A 175 23.15 4.35 -42.41
CA TRP A 175 24.01 3.60 -41.52
C TRP A 175 23.36 3.30 -40.17
N GLY A 176 22.24 3.96 -39.84
CA GLY A 176 21.49 3.64 -38.61
C GLY A 176 20.87 4.83 -37.87
N ASP A 177 20.63 4.60 -36.57
CA ASP A 177 20.12 5.61 -35.63
C ASP A 177 21.25 6.02 -34.67
N PHE A 178 21.66 7.30 -34.70
CA PHE A 178 22.80 7.82 -33.97
C PHE A 178 22.50 9.12 -33.23
N TYR A 179 23.35 9.41 -32.25
CA TYR A 179 23.62 10.76 -31.79
C TYR A 179 25.06 11.08 -32.13
N SER A 180 25.27 12.06 -33.00
CA SER A 180 26.57 12.44 -33.49
C SER A 180 27.14 13.63 -32.74
N ALA A 181 28.44 13.73 -32.73
CA ALA A 181 29.16 14.87 -32.17
C ALA A 181 30.26 15.29 -33.17
N PHE A 182 30.44 16.58 -33.31
CA PHE A 182 31.39 17.15 -34.25
C PHE A 182 32.38 18.07 -33.53
N ALA A 183 33.64 18.04 -33.94
CA ALA A 183 34.68 18.92 -33.45
C ALA A 183 35.56 19.43 -34.58
N PRO A 184 35.94 20.72 -34.58
CA PRO A 184 36.77 21.31 -35.65
C PRO A 184 38.21 20.82 -35.57
N VAL A 185 38.79 20.55 -36.74
CA VAL A 185 40.22 20.25 -36.95
C VAL A 185 40.92 21.48 -37.50
N TYR A 186 42.00 21.89 -36.87
CA TYR A 186 42.75 23.07 -37.22
C TYR A 186 44.11 22.68 -37.85
N ASN A 187 44.51 23.42 -38.90
CA ASN A 187 45.87 23.35 -39.47
C ASN A 187 46.85 24.17 -38.62
N SER A 188 48.11 24.12 -38.96
CA SER A 188 49.20 24.88 -38.29
C SER A 188 49.02 26.40 -38.37
N ALA A 189 48.26 26.92 -39.30
CA ALA A 189 47.89 28.33 -39.42
C ALA A 189 46.76 28.75 -38.51
N GLY A 190 46.02 27.80 -37.93
CA GLY A 190 44.87 28.01 -37.08
C GLY A 190 43.54 28.10 -37.85
N ASP A 191 43.55 27.74 -39.13
CA ASP A 191 42.33 27.67 -39.95
C ASP A 191 41.64 26.32 -39.78
N ILE A 192 40.32 26.29 -39.82
CA ILE A 192 39.54 25.06 -39.78
C ILE A 192 39.56 24.40 -41.16
N VAL A 193 40.20 23.21 -41.23
CA VAL A 193 40.38 22.45 -42.48
C VAL A 193 39.41 21.26 -42.59
N GLY A 194 38.75 20.94 -41.54
CA GLY A 194 37.73 19.88 -41.46
C GLY A 194 37.11 19.76 -40.08
N ILE A 195 36.31 18.74 -39.91
CA ILE A 195 35.74 18.34 -38.64
C ILE A 195 35.94 16.84 -38.40
N VAL A 196 35.95 16.42 -37.15
CA VAL A 196 35.79 15.02 -36.77
C VAL A 196 34.35 14.79 -36.36
N GLY A 197 33.71 13.80 -36.95
CA GLY A 197 32.42 13.27 -36.54
C GLY A 197 32.57 11.99 -35.72
N VAL A 198 31.79 11.84 -34.69
CA VAL A 198 31.74 10.66 -33.82
C VAL A 198 30.30 10.26 -33.55
N ASP A 199 29.94 9.04 -33.94
CA ASP A 199 28.57 8.53 -33.82
C ASP A 199 28.44 7.53 -32.70
N CYS A 200 27.51 7.83 -31.78
CA CYS A 200 27.09 6.97 -30.68
C CYS A 200 25.82 6.20 -31.07
N SER A 201 25.90 4.88 -31.13
CA SER A 201 24.78 4.04 -31.57
C SER A 201 23.65 3.98 -30.58
N VAL A 202 22.43 4.32 -31.03
CA VAL A 202 21.19 4.16 -30.26
C VAL A 202 20.90 2.68 -29.98
N THR A 203 21.34 1.78 -30.85
CA THR A 203 21.16 0.34 -30.69
C THR A 203 21.90 -0.17 -29.44
N GLU A 204 23.15 0.26 -29.22
CA GLU A 204 23.92 -0.11 -28.04
C GLU A 204 23.28 0.44 -26.75
N ILE A 205 22.80 1.67 -26.78
CA ILE A 205 22.03 2.25 -25.66
C ILE A 205 20.80 1.37 -25.33
N ARG A 206 20.05 0.91 -26.34
CA ARG A 206 18.89 0.03 -26.19
C ARG A 206 19.26 -1.34 -25.60
N LEU A 207 20.41 -1.91 -25.99
CA LEU A 207 20.92 -3.18 -25.44
C LEU A 207 21.26 -3.03 -23.96
N GLN A 208 21.97 -1.98 -23.57
CA GLN A 208 22.28 -1.68 -22.17
C GLN A 208 21.01 -1.44 -21.34
N GLN A 209 20.03 -0.70 -21.86
CA GLN A 209 18.72 -0.52 -21.24
C GLN A 209 18.01 -1.87 -21.00
N SER A 210 18.01 -2.76 -22.01
CA SER A 210 17.37 -4.07 -21.87
C SER A 210 18.00 -4.94 -20.78
N ALA A 211 19.31 -4.85 -20.60
CA ALA A 211 20.03 -5.54 -19.54
C ALA A 211 19.64 -4.99 -18.14
N LEU A 212 19.51 -3.66 -18.01
CA LEU A 212 19.02 -3.02 -16.78
C LEU A 212 17.58 -3.43 -16.47
N ILE A 213 16.69 -3.46 -17.47
CA ILE A 213 15.30 -3.89 -17.32
C ILE A 213 15.25 -5.33 -16.77
N ARG A 214 16.03 -6.25 -17.32
CA ARG A 214 16.08 -7.65 -16.84
C ARG A 214 16.52 -7.72 -15.36
N LYS A 215 17.59 -7.02 -14.98
CA LYS A 215 18.08 -6.98 -13.60
C LYS A 215 17.00 -6.41 -12.67
N PHE A 216 16.33 -5.34 -13.07
CA PHE A 216 15.23 -4.73 -12.33
C PHE A 216 14.06 -5.70 -12.12
N MET A 217 13.62 -6.40 -13.18
CA MET A 217 12.56 -7.41 -13.09
C MET A 217 12.87 -8.54 -12.09
N PHE A 218 14.12 -8.98 -12.00
CA PHE A 218 14.54 -9.96 -10.99
C PHE A 218 14.44 -9.40 -9.56
N ILE A 219 14.86 -8.15 -9.35
CA ILE A 219 14.76 -7.49 -8.04
C ILE A 219 13.30 -7.31 -7.63
N GLU A 220 12.43 -6.89 -8.53
CA GLU A 220 10.99 -6.78 -8.29
C GLU A 220 10.35 -8.11 -7.93
N LEU A 221 10.67 -9.17 -8.67
CA LEU A 221 10.14 -10.51 -8.41
C LEU A 221 10.56 -11.01 -7.02
N ALA A 222 11.83 -10.82 -6.66
CA ALA A 222 12.34 -11.16 -5.33
C ALA A 222 11.66 -10.34 -4.23
N GLY A 223 11.49 -9.04 -4.43
CA GLY A 223 10.78 -8.14 -3.51
C GLY A 223 9.32 -8.55 -3.31
N LEU A 224 8.63 -8.90 -4.39
CA LEU A 224 7.26 -9.40 -4.33
C LEU A 224 7.15 -10.70 -3.55
N ALA A 225 8.08 -11.64 -3.76
CA ALA A 225 8.12 -12.89 -3.02
C ALA A 225 8.28 -12.65 -1.51
N ILE A 226 9.19 -11.76 -1.11
CA ILE A 226 9.40 -11.37 0.29
C ILE A 226 8.14 -10.71 0.85
N ALA A 227 7.51 -9.80 0.11
CA ALA A 227 6.29 -9.11 0.53
C ALA A 227 5.14 -10.09 0.76
N VAL A 228 4.97 -11.10 -0.09
CA VAL A 228 3.97 -12.16 0.08
C VAL A 228 4.24 -12.97 1.35
N VAL A 229 5.48 -13.38 1.59
CA VAL A 229 5.85 -14.13 2.80
C VAL A 229 5.58 -13.32 4.05
N LEU A 230 6.03 -12.06 4.11
CA LEU A 230 5.79 -11.16 5.24
C LEU A 230 4.29 -10.93 5.47
N SER A 231 3.52 -10.74 4.40
CA SER A 231 2.07 -10.57 4.46
C SER A 231 1.37 -11.80 5.03
N LEU A 232 1.78 -13.01 4.65
CA LEU A 232 1.26 -14.26 5.19
C LEU A 232 1.55 -14.41 6.69
N VAL A 233 2.76 -14.05 7.12
CA VAL A 233 3.16 -14.09 8.54
C VAL A 233 2.33 -13.09 9.35
N ILE A 234 2.33 -11.81 8.97
CA ILE A 234 1.62 -10.74 9.70
C ILE A 234 0.13 -11.03 9.75
N SER A 235 -0.48 -11.36 8.59
CA SER A 235 -1.90 -11.70 8.50
C SER A 235 -2.25 -12.94 9.32
N GLY A 236 -1.35 -13.93 9.39
CA GLY A 236 -1.52 -15.13 10.20
C GLY A 236 -1.54 -14.84 11.69
N VAL A 237 -0.59 -14.04 12.17
CA VAL A 237 -0.50 -13.65 13.60
C VAL A 237 -1.71 -12.82 14.00
N LEU A 238 -2.01 -11.76 13.28
CA LEU A 238 -3.12 -10.85 13.60
C LEU A 238 -4.47 -11.56 13.56
N SER A 239 -4.72 -12.34 12.51
CA SER A 239 -5.99 -13.06 12.36
C SER A 239 -6.19 -14.14 13.43
N ARG A 240 -5.13 -14.83 13.88
CA ARG A 240 -5.23 -15.83 14.96
C ARG A 240 -5.65 -15.17 16.27
N SER A 241 -5.04 -14.06 16.61
CA SER A 241 -5.33 -13.31 17.84
C SER A 241 -6.76 -12.77 17.87
N VAL A 242 -7.19 -12.14 16.77
CA VAL A 242 -8.57 -11.62 16.64
C VAL A 242 -9.61 -12.75 16.62
N SER A 243 -9.33 -13.85 15.91
CA SER A 243 -10.25 -15.00 15.88
C SER A 243 -10.37 -15.69 17.24
N ALA A 244 -9.31 -15.72 18.04
CA ALA A 244 -9.36 -16.27 19.38
C ALA A 244 -10.29 -15.46 20.30
N ILE A 245 -10.22 -14.13 20.25
CA ILE A 245 -11.14 -13.24 20.99
C ILE A 245 -12.58 -13.43 20.50
N ALA A 246 -12.81 -13.39 19.19
CA ALA A 246 -14.14 -13.54 18.60
C ALA A 246 -14.75 -14.92 18.91
N GLY A 247 -13.96 -15.99 18.88
CA GLY A 247 -14.38 -17.34 19.23
C GLY A 247 -14.81 -17.45 20.69
N LYS A 248 -14.02 -16.89 21.61
CA LYS A 248 -14.38 -16.88 23.04
C LYS A 248 -15.62 -16.04 23.32
N MET A 249 -15.78 -14.90 22.68
CA MET A 249 -17.01 -14.09 22.78
C MET A 249 -18.23 -14.84 22.25
N SER A 250 -18.08 -15.56 21.15
CA SER A 250 -19.17 -16.39 20.60
C SER A 250 -19.52 -17.56 21.54
N GLU A 251 -18.54 -18.17 22.16
CA GLU A 251 -18.73 -19.24 23.15
C GLU A 251 -19.48 -18.72 24.38
N LEU A 252 -19.11 -17.55 24.90
CA LEU A 252 -19.81 -16.87 26.00
C LEU A 252 -21.25 -16.50 25.64
N ALA A 253 -21.51 -16.15 24.38
CA ALA A 253 -22.86 -15.79 23.91
C ALA A 253 -23.78 -17.00 23.70
N GLN A 254 -23.23 -18.17 23.40
CA GLN A 254 -24.01 -19.37 23.00
C GLN A 254 -24.16 -20.44 24.09
N LYS A 255 -23.20 -20.54 25.01
CA LYS A 255 -23.17 -21.55 26.07
C LYS A 255 -23.46 -20.88 27.41
N GLU A 256 -24.72 -20.88 27.87
CA GLU A 256 -25.18 -20.50 29.20
C GLU A 256 -24.25 -19.56 30.03
N GLY A 257 -23.39 -18.77 29.33
CA GLY A 257 -22.61 -17.69 29.91
C GLY A 257 -21.57 -18.15 30.96
N ASP A 258 -20.76 -19.18 30.67
CA ASP A 258 -19.65 -19.55 31.59
C ASP A 258 -18.64 -18.40 31.69
N LEU A 259 -18.90 -17.52 32.68
CA LEU A 259 -18.06 -16.34 32.95
C LEU A 259 -16.73 -16.74 33.66
N THR A 260 -16.45 -18.01 33.93
CA THR A 260 -15.24 -18.44 34.65
C THR A 260 -14.01 -18.49 33.75
N GLN A 261 -14.20 -18.53 32.44
CA GLN A 261 -13.13 -18.64 31.48
C GLN A 261 -12.44 -17.28 31.22
N LYS A 262 -11.10 -17.29 31.16
CA LYS A 262 -10.30 -16.11 30.82
C LYS A 262 -9.92 -16.14 29.33
N ILE A 263 -9.93 -14.97 28.71
CA ILE A 263 -9.44 -14.78 27.35
C ILE A 263 -7.93 -14.60 27.42
N THR A 264 -7.18 -15.60 26.95
CA THR A 264 -5.73 -15.54 26.87
C THR A 264 -5.29 -15.30 25.45
N VAL A 265 -4.65 -14.14 25.18
CA VAL A 265 -4.02 -13.80 23.91
C VAL A 265 -2.55 -13.51 24.19
N ARG A 266 -1.65 -14.14 23.42
CA ARG A 266 -0.21 -13.90 23.50
C ARG A 266 0.17 -12.71 22.63
N SER A 267 -0.34 -11.54 22.95
CA SER A 267 0.00 -10.30 22.26
C SER A 267 0.10 -9.20 23.30
N SER A 268 1.11 -8.35 23.18
CA SER A 268 1.32 -7.15 24.03
C SER A 268 0.97 -5.86 23.28
N ASP A 269 0.27 -5.96 22.17
CA ASP A 269 -0.22 -4.86 21.35
C ASP A 269 -1.68 -4.49 21.68
N GLU A 270 -2.34 -3.75 20.79
CA GLU A 270 -3.74 -3.32 20.93
C GLU A 270 -4.69 -4.52 21.08
N VAL A 271 -4.37 -5.66 20.46
CA VAL A 271 -5.17 -6.90 20.58
C VAL A 271 -5.07 -7.48 22.00
N GLY A 272 -3.88 -7.43 22.59
CA GLY A 272 -3.66 -7.80 24.00
C GLY A 272 -4.42 -6.88 24.95
N ASN A 273 -4.43 -5.58 24.70
CA ASN A 273 -5.20 -4.60 25.46
C ASN A 273 -6.71 -4.85 25.38
N ILE A 274 -7.24 -5.19 24.20
CA ILE A 274 -8.66 -5.57 24.02
C ILE A 274 -8.97 -6.82 24.86
N ALA A 275 -8.12 -7.86 24.81
CA ALA A 275 -8.32 -9.07 25.62
C ALA A 275 -8.28 -8.77 27.12
N GLY A 276 -7.39 -7.89 27.57
CA GLY A 276 -7.30 -7.44 28.96
C GLY A 276 -8.57 -6.71 29.42
N SER A 277 -9.02 -5.74 28.65
CA SER A 277 -10.24 -4.97 28.93
C SER A 277 -11.48 -5.88 28.97
N LEU A 278 -11.54 -6.87 28.07
CA LEU A 278 -12.62 -7.82 28.02
C LEU A 278 -12.62 -8.76 29.26
N ASN A 279 -11.45 -9.16 29.75
CA ASN A 279 -11.35 -9.93 31.00
C ASN A 279 -11.84 -9.12 32.22
N VAL A 280 -11.51 -7.82 32.29
CA VAL A 280 -12.03 -6.91 33.32
C VAL A 280 -13.55 -6.79 33.24
N PHE A 281 -14.10 -6.66 32.05
CA PHE A 281 -15.54 -6.63 31.84
C PHE A 281 -16.21 -7.92 32.31
N LEU A 282 -15.66 -9.09 31.99
CA LEU A 282 -16.18 -10.39 32.45
C LEU A 282 -16.12 -10.53 33.98
N GLU A 283 -15.07 -10.04 34.63
CA GLU A 283 -14.97 -10.04 36.09
C GLU A 283 -16.04 -9.15 36.73
N ASN A 284 -16.27 -7.95 36.18
CA ASN A 284 -17.34 -7.07 36.65
C ASN A 284 -18.74 -7.72 36.48
N LEU A 285 -18.97 -8.40 35.36
CA LEU A 285 -20.22 -9.16 35.16
C LEU A 285 -20.38 -10.29 36.21
N ARG A 286 -19.31 -11.03 36.50
CA ARG A 286 -19.30 -12.08 37.49
C ARG A 286 -19.65 -11.53 38.88
N GLU A 287 -19.08 -10.40 39.26
CA GLU A 287 -19.40 -9.73 40.53
C GLU A 287 -20.87 -9.29 40.63
N ILE A 288 -21.41 -8.76 39.51
CA ILE A 288 -22.83 -8.39 39.45
C ILE A 288 -23.73 -9.62 39.66
N ILE A 289 -23.46 -10.72 38.91
CA ILE A 289 -24.25 -11.96 39.06
C ILE A 289 -24.17 -12.49 40.47
N LYS A 290 -23.00 -12.46 41.12
CA LYS A 290 -22.83 -12.87 42.53
C LYS A 290 -23.69 -12.02 43.48
N LYS A 291 -23.71 -10.69 43.30
CA LYS A 291 -24.56 -9.78 44.07
C LYS A 291 -26.05 -10.04 43.85
N ILE A 292 -26.46 -10.37 42.63
CA ILE A 292 -27.84 -10.75 42.33
C ILE A 292 -28.20 -12.04 43.06
N SER A 293 -27.38 -13.08 43.03
CA SER A 293 -27.60 -14.33 43.73
C SER A 293 -27.68 -14.15 45.23
N GLU A 294 -26.81 -13.32 45.83
CA GLU A 294 -26.87 -12.96 47.24
C GLU A 294 -28.17 -12.21 47.61
N CYS A 295 -28.64 -11.33 46.72
CA CYS A 295 -29.89 -10.63 46.89
C CYS A 295 -31.11 -11.58 46.80
N GLU A 296 -31.09 -12.51 45.85
CA GLU A 296 -32.10 -13.55 45.70
C GLU A 296 -32.21 -14.43 46.98
N TYR A 297 -31.08 -14.86 47.55
CA TYR A 297 -31.05 -15.61 48.78
C TYR A 297 -31.66 -14.82 49.96
N LYS A 298 -31.31 -13.52 50.09
CA LYS A 298 -31.90 -12.66 51.14
C LYS A 298 -33.43 -12.43 50.90
N LEU A 299 -33.83 -12.30 49.66
CA LEU A 299 -35.26 -12.15 49.33
C LEU A 299 -36.05 -13.40 49.68
N ALA A 300 -35.51 -14.59 49.37
CA ALA A 300 -36.14 -15.86 49.79
C ALA A 300 -36.32 -15.93 51.30
N GLY A 301 -35.27 -15.60 52.09
CA GLY A 301 -35.34 -15.56 53.56
C GLY A 301 -36.36 -14.54 54.10
N ASN A 302 -36.43 -13.34 53.51
CA ASN A 302 -37.42 -12.35 53.87
C ASN A 302 -38.83 -12.81 53.52
N SER A 303 -39.04 -13.51 52.39
CA SER A 303 -40.36 -14.05 51.97
C SER A 303 -40.84 -15.10 53.01
N GLU A 304 -39.94 -15.97 53.47
CA GLU A 304 -40.27 -16.94 54.53
C GLU A 304 -40.64 -16.22 55.84
N HIS A 305 -39.88 -15.17 56.20
CA HIS A 305 -40.21 -14.38 57.42
C HIS A 305 -41.56 -13.68 57.30
N VAL A 306 -41.89 -13.08 56.15
CA VAL A 306 -43.22 -12.49 55.89
C VAL A 306 -44.33 -13.54 56.00
N ASN A 307 -44.13 -14.75 55.44
CA ASN A 307 -45.09 -15.82 55.52
C ASN A 307 -45.36 -16.25 57.00
N ASN A 308 -44.31 -16.33 57.80
CA ASN A 308 -44.44 -16.63 59.25
C ASN A 308 -45.21 -15.54 60.00
N ILE A 309 -44.99 -14.24 59.69
CA ILE A 309 -45.72 -13.13 60.28
C ILE A 309 -47.20 -13.19 59.88
N VAL A 310 -47.49 -13.47 58.59
CA VAL A 310 -48.87 -13.60 58.12
C VAL A 310 -49.59 -14.74 58.83
N THR A 311 -48.92 -15.88 58.99
CA THR A 311 -49.49 -17.03 59.73
C THR A 311 -49.78 -16.65 61.18
N ALA A 312 -48.80 -16.04 61.88
CA ALA A 312 -49.00 -15.59 63.26
C ALA A 312 -50.12 -14.53 63.40
N SER A 313 -50.20 -13.62 62.44
CA SER A 313 -51.28 -12.63 62.41
C SER A 313 -52.65 -13.27 62.18
N THR A 314 -52.75 -14.28 61.33
CA THR A 314 -53.95 -15.02 61.06
C THR A 314 -54.43 -15.75 62.32
N ASP A 315 -53.51 -16.37 63.04
CA ASP A 315 -53.80 -17.06 64.37
C ASP A 315 -54.26 -16.05 65.44
N ALA A 316 -53.61 -14.86 65.48
CA ALA A 316 -54.04 -13.78 66.38
C ALA A 316 -55.44 -13.28 66.07
N VAL A 317 -55.76 -13.05 64.78
CA VAL A 317 -57.10 -12.67 64.34
C VAL A 317 -58.13 -13.75 64.69
N SER A 318 -57.78 -15.03 64.52
CA SER A 318 -58.69 -16.15 64.92
C SER A 318 -58.98 -16.15 66.42
N LYS A 319 -57.97 -15.90 67.28
CA LYS A 319 -58.16 -15.76 68.72
C LYS A 319 -59.01 -14.53 69.05
N VAL A 320 -58.80 -13.41 68.41
CA VAL A 320 -59.62 -12.24 68.65
C VAL A 320 -61.08 -12.52 68.24
N ASN A 321 -61.34 -13.19 67.15
CA ASN A 321 -62.68 -13.59 66.77
C ASN A 321 -63.36 -14.52 67.75
N ALA A 322 -62.61 -15.51 68.21
CA ALA A 322 -63.10 -16.43 69.29
C ALA A 322 -63.44 -15.67 70.61
N THR A 323 -62.58 -14.72 71.01
CA THR A 323 -62.82 -13.86 72.16
C THR A 323 -64.04 -12.95 71.98
N MET A 324 -64.20 -12.40 70.79
CA MET A 324 -65.39 -11.60 70.48
C MET A 324 -66.71 -12.42 70.52
N SER A 325 -66.67 -13.68 70.08
CA SER A 325 -67.87 -14.56 70.16
C SER A 325 -68.21 -14.82 71.61
N VAL A 326 -67.24 -15.09 72.50
CA VAL A 326 -67.45 -15.24 73.94
C VAL A 326 -67.99 -13.95 74.59
N MET A 327 -67.45 -12.77 74.13
CA MET A 327 -67.93 -11.50 74.64
C MET A 327 -69.40 -11.20 74.16
N GLU A 328 -69.74 -11.63 72.97
CA GLU A 328 -71.10 -11.52 72.41
C GLU A 328 -72.06 -12.39 73.27
N ASP A 329 -71.71 -13.64 73.60
CA ASP A 329 -72.48 -14.52 74.53
C ASP A 329 -72.63 -13.87 75.87
N ASN A 330 -71.53 -13.31 76.46
CA ASN A 330 -71.62 -12.67 77.79
C ASN A 330 -72.46 -11.40 77.73
N VAL A 331 -72.52 -10.63 76.63
CA VAL A 331 -73.38 -9.48 76.51
C VAL A 331 -74.84 -9.90 76.38
N LEU A 332 -75.18 -11.01 75.71
CA LEU A 332 -76.54 -11.57 75.67
C LEU A 332 -76.96 -12.05 77.08
N GLU A 333 -76.07 -12.78 77.82
CA GLU A 333 -76.38 -13.21 79.18
C GLU A 333 -76.61 -12.02 80.15
N MET A 334 -75.78 -10.98 79.99
CA MET A 334 -75.88 -9.72 80.78
C MET A 334 -77.20 -9.00 80.44
N SER A 335 -77.63 -9.00 79.18
CA SER A 335 -78.90 -8.44 78.76
C SER A 335 -80.09 -9.18 79.33
N GLU A 336 -80.06 -10.52 79.32
CA GLU A 336 -81.01 -11.37 79.99
C GLU A 336 -81.13 -11.13 81.54
N MET A 337 -79.94 -10.99 82.15
CA MET A 337 -79.87 -10.69 83.60
C MET A 337 -80.46 -9.31 83.95
N VAL A 338 -80.13 -8.29 83.13
CA VAL A 338 -80.71 -6.94 83.25
C VAL A 338 -82.22 -6.99 83.09
N HIS A 339 -82.76 -7.76 82.09
CA HIS A 339 -84.16 -7.92 81.87
C HIS A 339 -84.84 -8.55 83.14
N LYS A 340 -84.24 -9.60 83.71
CA LYS A 340 -84.74 -10.25 84.91
C LYS A 340 -84.68 -9.31 86.10
N ILE A 341 -83.63 -8.53 86.32
CA ILE A 341 -83.56 -7.49 87.36
C ILE A 341 -84.66 -6.44 87.18
N ALA A 342 -84.94 -6.01 85.92
CA ALA A 342 -85.99 -5.05 85.63
C ALA A 342 -87.42 -5.67 85.97
N GLU A 343 -87.57 -6.96 85.70
CA GLU A 343 -88.81 -7.68 86.00
C GLU A 343 -88.97 -7.86 87.50
N ASP A 344 -87.88 -8.28 88.25
CA ASP A 344 -87.84 -8.40 89.71
C ASP A 344 -88.07 -7.05 90.40
N ALA A 345 -87.54 -5.94 89.83
CA ALA A 345 -87.75 -4.58 90.33
C ALA A 345 -89.23 -4.17 90.19
N LYS A 346 -89.80 -4.47 88.98
CA LYS A 346 -91.22 -4.25 88.74
C LYS A 346 -92.11 -5.06 89.70
N ASN A 347 -91.83 -6.32 89.88
CA ASN A 347 -92.60 -7.18 90.83
C ASN A 347 -92.44 -6.70 92.31
N ASN A 348 -91.28 -6.18 92.68
CA ASN A 348 -91.06 -5.57 94.01
C ASN A 348 -91.84 -4.23 94.12
N ASP A 349 -91.96 -3.41 93.12
CA ASP A 349 -92.75 -2.18 93.11
C ASP A 349 -94.20 -2.44 93.19
N GLU A 350 -94.71 -3.45 92.49
CA GLU A 350 -96.12 -3.93 92.61
C GLU A 350 -96.44 -4.48 93.99
N ARG A 351 -95.42 -5.15 94.63
CA ARG A 351 -95.60 -5.63 95.99
C ARG A 351 -95.53 -4.53 97.06
N MET A 352 -94.76 -3.47 96.83
CA MET A 352 -94.68 -2.32 97.72
C MET A 352 -95.93 -1.44 97.59
N THR A 353 -96.67 -1.43 96.45
CA THR A 353 -97.92 -0.70 96.25
C THR A 353 -99.18 -1.41 96.77
N SER A 354 -99.02 -2.68 97.22
CA SER A 354 -100.09 -3.53 97.74
C SER A 354 -100.12 -3.66 99.26
N VAL A 355 -99.26 -2.95 99.98
CA VAL A 355 -99.27 -2.81 101.43
C VAL A 355 -99.86 -1.41 101.78
#